data_9ca25c95b95c42f576428c19c9ab86d6
#
_entry.id   9ca25c95b95c42f576428c19c9ab86d6
#
_cell.length_a   1.000
_cell.length_b   1.000
_cell.length_c   1.000
_cell.angle_alpha   90.00
_cell.angle_beta   90.00
_cell.angle_gamma   90.00
#
_symmetry.space_group_name_H-M   'P 1'
#
loop_
_entity.id
_entity.type
_entity.pdbx_description
1 polymer ?
#
loop_
_entity_poly.entity_id
_entity_poly.type
_entity_poly.pdbx_seq_one_letter_code
_entity_poly.pdbx_strand_id
1 'polypeptide(L)'
;LWDLGQYAPEVQSIALVPVGLTGHREGLYPLRMMEPEEAADCIRIADEFGEEMLRRHGSRIAFCADELYLIAGLPLPDYSYYEDFDQLGNGVGTTALLRDEFASALSMEDGDEEKSHFSLATGEAAAPLLRELLETAKDKFPHRQLTVYGVPNITFGGGVNVTGLVCGRDIIEYLRDKPLYQGLILPEIMLRDEKDKFLDDTTPYDVAAALHTTVHVAGMDG
;
A
#
# COMPACT_ATOMS: atom_id res chain seq x y z
N LEU A 1 -21.29 3.13 12.84
CA LEU A 1 -21.04 1.69 12.96
C LEU A 1 -22.26 0.97 13.54
N TRP A 2 -22.75 1.35 14.72
CA TRP A 2 -23.86 0.65 15.40
C TRP A 2 -25.13 0.50 14.56
N ASP A 3 -25.50 1.50 13.77
CA ASP A 3 -26.65 1.44 12.86
C ASP A 3 -26.44 0.41 11.74
N LEU A 4 -25.22 0.30 11.21
CA LEU A 4 -24.88 -0.72 10.21
C LEU A 4 -24.80 -2.12 10.83
N GLY A 5 -24.28 -2.23 12.05
CA GLY A 5 -24.20 -3.51 12.76
C GLY A 5 -25.55 -4.17 13.05
N GLN A 6 -26.65 -3.39 13.01
CA GLN A 6 -28.00 -3.97 13.14
C GLN A 6 -28.41 -4.83 11.93
N TYR A 7 -27.72 -4.70 10.81
CA TYR A 7 -27.97 -5.45 9.58
C TYR A 7 -27.04 -6.65 9.42
N ALA A 8 -26.31 -7.05 10.48
CA ALA A 8 -25.56 -8.29 10.47
C ALA A 8 -26.54 -9.49 10.51
N PRO A 9 -26.34 -10.58 9.72
CA PRO A 9 -25.15 -10.86 8.91
C PRO A 9 -25.18 -10.33 7.47
N GLU A 10 -26.21 -9.58 7.05
CA GLU A 10 -26.31 -9.06 5.67
C GLU A 10 -25.20 -8.04 5.37
N VAL A 11 -24.82 -7.21 6.35
CA VAL A 11 -23.60 -6.41 6.30
C VAL A 11 -22.45 -7.26 6.83
N GLN A 12 -21.61 -7.73 5.93
CA GLN A 12 -20.53 -8.66 6.23
C GLN A 12 -19.23 -7.93 6.61
N SER A 13 -18.96 -6.77 6.00
CA SER A 13 -17.75 -6.03 6.28
C SER A 13 -17.93 -4.52 6.09
N ILE A 14 -17.25 -3.72 6.93
CA ILE A 14 -17.23 -2.26 6.91
C ILE A 14 -15.78 -1.80 6.96
N ALA A 15 -15.32 -1.05 5.95
CA ALA A 15 -14.03 -0.39 5.99
C ALA A 15 -14.16 1.05 6.51
N LEU A 16 -13.31 1.43 7.47
CA LEU A 16 -13.11 2.81 7.88
C LEU A 16 -11.85 3.33 7.19
N VAL A 17 -12.01 4.32 6.30
CA VAL A 17 -10.93 4.85 5.49
C VAL A 17 -10.82 6.36 5.74
N PRO A 18 -9.62 6.92 5.96
CA PRO A 18 -9.47 8.36 6.11
C PRO A 18 -9.75 9.06 4.77
N VAL A 19 -10.12 10.34 4.84
CA VAL A 19 -10.32 11.13 3.63
C VAL A 19 -8.97 11.43 2.97
N GLY A 20 -8.80 11.01 1.72
CA GLY A 20 -7.70 11.44 0.85
C GLY A 20 -8.04 12.77 0.17
N LEU A 21 -7.18 13.78 0.31
CA LEU A 21 -7.37 15.08 -0.33
C LEU A 21 -6.47 15.23 -1.54
N THR A 22 -7.09 15.40 -2.70
CA THR A 22 -6.39 15.71 -3.94
C THR A 22 -6.35 17.22 -4.19
N GLY A 23 -5.46 17.68 -5.08
CA GLY A 23 -5.40 19.07 -5.53
C GLY A 23 -6.62 19.53 -6.37
N HIS A 24 -7.47 18.58 -6.79
CA HIS A 24 -8.63 18.83 -7.67
C HIS A 24 -9.92 19.07 -6.88
N ARG A 25 -9.89 20.04 -5.94
CA ARG A 25 -11.01 20.31 -5.02
C ARG A 25 -11.58 21.73 -5.13
N GLU A 26 -11.30 22.43 -6.22
CA GLU A 26 -11.81 23.79 -6.41
C GLU A 26 -13.35 23.81 -6.43
N GLY A 27 -13.94 24.67 -5.60
CA GLY A 27 -15.39 24.80 -5.46
C GLY A 27 -16.09 23.72 -4.61
N LEU A 28 -15.35 22.72 -4.08
CA LEU A 28 -15.91 21.71 -3.19
C LEU A 28 -15.86 22.17 -1.72
N TYR A 29 -16.68 21.52 -0.88
CA TYR A 29 -16.66 21.75 0.57
C TYR A 29 -15.25 21.61 1.13
N PRO A 30 -14.78 22.59 1.94
CA PRO A 30 -13.43 22.52 2.52
C PRO A 30 -13.32 21.36 3.51
N LEU A 31 -12.43 20.44 3.22
CA LEU A 31 -12.03 19.36 4.10
C LEU A 31 -10.56 19.54 4.50
N ARG A 32 -10.16 18.99 5.62
CA ARG A 32 -8.75 18.85 6.00
C ARG A 32 -8.38 17.38 6.18
N MET A 33 -7.11 17.11 6.17
CA MET A 33 -6.60 15.78 6.54
C MET A 33 -6.94 15.48 8.01
N MET A 34 -7.06 14.20 8.30
CA MET A 34 -7.30 13.70 9.67
C MET A 34 -6.04 13.89 10.51
N GLU A 35 -6.23 14.35 11.75
CA GLU A 35 -5.15 14.47 12.72
C GLU A 35 -4.87 13.12 13.43
N PRO A 36 -3.64 12.91 13.97
CA PRO A 36 -3.28 11.64 14.62
C PRO A 36 -4.24 11.20 15.74
N GLU A 37 -4.70 12.13 16.56
CA GLU A 37 -5.62 11.85 17.67
C GLU A 37 -7.01 11.42 17.15
N GLU A 38 -7.46 12.00 16.04
CA GLU A 38 -8.73 11.63 15.41
C GLU A 38 -8.67 10.24 14.79
N ALA A 39 -7.53 9.89 14.18
CA ALA A 39 -7.28 8.55 13.65
C ALA A 39 -7.24 7.50 14.79
N ALA A 40 -6.57 7.81 15.89
CA ALA A 40 -6.54 6.95 17.08
C ALA A 40 -7.94 6.74 17.67
N ASP A 41 -8.76 7.79 17.73
CA ASP A 41 -10.15 7.68 18.18
C ASP A 41 -11.00 6.84 17.22
N CYS A 42 -10.81 6.98 15.90
CA CYS A 42 -11.46 6.12 14.91
C CYS A 42 -11.12 4.63 15.13
N ILE A 43 -9.85 4.31 15.33
CA ILE A 43 -9.38 2.95 15.60
C ILE A 43 -10.01 2.41 16.88
N ARG A 44 -9.97 3.17 17.96
CA ARG A 44 -10.57 2.77 19.25
C ARG A 44 -12.08 2.48 19.11
N ILE A 45 -12.83 3.34 18.41
CA ILE A 45 -14.27 3.15 18.18
C ILE A 45 -14.53 1.90 17.31
N ALA A 46 -13.70 1.67 16.31
CA ALA A 46 -13.80 0.48 15.45
C ALA A 46 -13.50 -0.81 16.24
N ASP A 47 -12.51 -0.77 17.12
CA ASP A 47 -12.13 -1.92 17.95
C ASP A 47 -13.23 -2.23 18.97
N GLU A 48 -13.76 -1.23 19.70
CA GLU A 48 -14.87 -1.41 20.64
C GLU A 48 -16.10 -2.02 19.94
N PHE A 49 -16.44 -1.54 18.75
CA PHE A 49 -17.51 -2.10 17.93
C PHE A 49 -17.19 -3.52 17.47
N GLY A 50 -15.99 -3.74 16.95
CA GLY A 50 -15.54 -5.03 16.43
C GLY A 50 -15.54 -6.13 17.49
N GLU A 51 -15.10 -5.83 18.71
CA GLU A 51 -15.15 -6.78 19.83
C GLU A 51 -16.60 -7.18 20.19
N GLU A 52 -17.52 -6.23 20.15
CA GLU A 52 -18.93 -6.53 20.37
C GLU A 52 -19.54 -7.38 19.26
N MET A 53 -19.21 -7.07 17.98
CA MET A 53 -19.68 -7.85 16.83
C MET A 53 -19.09 -9.26 16.84
N LEU A 54 -17.81 -9.40 17.14
CA LEU A 54 -17.15 -10.71 17.29
C LEU A 54 -17.85 -11.58 18.32
N ARG A 55 -18.25 -11.01 19.47
CA ARG A 55 -18.99 -11.74 20.51
C ARG A 55 -20.42 -12.13 20.07
N ARG A 56 -21.09 -11.31 19.27
CA ARG A 56 -22.48 -11.53 18.84
C ARG A 56 -22.59 -12.41 17.59
N HIS A 57 -21.70 -12.20 16.65
CA HIS A 57 -21.83 -12.73 15.28
C HIS A 57 -20.65 -13.61 14.85
N GLY A 58 -19.54 -13.64 15.63
CA GLY A 58 -18.37 -14.44 15.30
C GLY A 58 -17.42 -13.76 14.28
N SER A 59 -17.65 -12.47 13.96
CA SER A 59 -16.82 -11.64 13.10
C SER A 59 -16.78 -10.22 13.63
N ARG A 60 -15.65 -9.51 13.46
CA ARG A 60 -15.48 -8.10 13.84
C ARG A 60 -16.34 -7.16 13.01
N ILE A 61 -16.60 -7.50 11.77
CA ILE A 61 -17.38 -6.75 10.76
C ILE A 61 -16.74 -5.41 10.36
N ALA A 62 -16.17 -4.63 11.30
CA ALA A 62 -15.58 -3.33 11.00
C ALA A 62 -14.07 -3.34 11.19
N PHE A 63 -13.37 -2.78 10.19
CA PHE A 63 -11.91 -2.73 10.13
C PHE A 63 -11.44 -1.35 9.67
N CYS A 64 -10.37 -0.85 10.30
CA CYS A 64 -9.70 0.37 9.87
C CYS A 64 -8.69 0.06 8.75
N ALA A 65 -8.61 0.94 7.75
CA ALA A 65 -7.55 0.89 6.76
C ALA A 65 -6.18 1.11 7.43
N ASP A 66 -5.15 0.49 6.87
CA ASP A 66 -3.76 0.58 7.35
C ASP A 66 -3.32 2.05 7.51
N GLU A 67 -3.79 2.93 6.62
CA GLU A 67 -3.49 4.36 6.66
C GLU A 67 -3.93 5.03 7.97
N LEU A 68 -5.04 4.60 8.58
CA LEU A 68 -5.46 5.15 9.88
C LEU A 68 -4.44 4.85 10.98
N TYR A 69 -3.87 3.65 11.00
CA TYR A 69 -2.81 3.28 11.94
C TYR A 69 -1.54 4.08 11.68
N LEU A 70 -1.18 4.30 10.40
CA LEU A 70 -0.02 5.13 10.03
C LEU A 70 -0.21 6.59 10.46
N ILE A 71 -1.39 7.17 10.25
CA ILE A 71 -1.71 8.54 10.69
C ILE A 71 -1.64 8.64 12.21
N ALA A 72 -2.21 7.66 12.92
CA ALA A 72 -2.21 7.63 14.38
C ALA A 72 -0.85 7.33 15.01
N GLY A 73 0.13 6.86 14.22
CA GLY A 73 1.43 6.39 14.72
C GLY A 73 1.30 5.14 15.59
N LEU A 74 0.26 4.33 15.37
CA LEU A 74 0.00 3.09 16.08
C LEU A 74 0.51 1.87 15.30
N PRO A 75 0.88 0.77 16.00
CA PRO A 75 1.25 -0.46 15.32
C PRO A 75 0.03 -1.03 14.57
N LEU A 76 0.31 -1.59 13.38
CA LEU A 76 -0.70 -2.32 12.61
C LEU A 76 -1.05 -3.64 13.30
N PRO A 77 -2.31 -4.07 13.24
CA PRO A 77 -2.71 -5.38 13.73
C PRO A 77 -2.02 -6.53 13.01
N ASP A 78 -1.98 -7.69 13.67
CA ASP A 78 -1.46 -8.92 13.07
C ASP A 78 -2.43 -9.52 12.05
N TYR A 79 -1.93 -10.45 11.23
CA TYR A 79 -2.69 -11.14 10.17
C TYR A 79 -4.06 -11.66 10.66
N SER A 80 -4.11 -12.31 11.81
CA SER A 80 -5.34 -12.92 12.36
C SER A 80 -6.44 -11.92 12.73
N TYR A 81 -6.12 -10.63 12.88
CA TYR A 81 -7.10 -9.59 13.17
C TYR A 81 -8.06 -9.35 12.00
N TYR A 82 -7.58 -9.52 10.75
CA TYR A 82 -8.30 -9.13 9.54
C TYR A 82 -9.23 -10.23 8.98
N GLU A 83 -9.35 -11.37 9.68
CA GLU A 83 -10.23 -12.49 9.30
C GLU A 83 -10.01 -12.93 7.85
N ASP A 84 -11.01 -12.77 6.97
CA ASP A 84 -10.96 -13.19 5.56
C ASP A 84 -10.43 -12.09 4.61
N PHE A 85 -9.95 -10.95 5.13
CA PHE A 85 -9.40 -9.84 4.34
C PHE A 85 -10.38 -9.23 3.32
N ASP A 86 -11.67 -9.17 3.62
CA ASP A 86 -12.74 -8.71 2.72
C ASP A 86 -12.56 -7.29 2.17
N GLN A 87 -11.73 -6.47 2.81
CA GLN A 87 -11.58 -5.05 2.51
C GLN A 87 -10.19 -4.67 1.97
N LEU A 88 -9.43 -5.61 1.39
CA LEU A 88 -8.11 -5.35 0.81
C LEU A 88 -8.13 -4.22 -0.21
N GLY A 89 -9.15 -4.17 -1.08
CA GLY A 89 -9.32 -3.10 -2.07
C GLY A 89 -9.47 -1.70 -1.45
N ASN A 90 -9.80 -1.62 -0.16
CA ASN A 90 -9.89 -0.38 0.61
C ASN A 90 -8.66 -0.13 1.51
N GLY A 91 -7.57 -0.89 1.31
CA GLY A 91 -6.33 -0.73 2.06
C GLY A 91 -6.40 -1.26 3.49
N VAL A 92 -7.30 -2.20 3.78
CA VAL A 92 -7.44 -2.83 5.09
C VAL A 92 -6.64 -4.13 5.13
N GLY A 93 -5.65 -4.22 6.00
CA GLY A 93 -4.84 -5.42 6.22
C GLY A 93 -3.81 -5.70 5.12
N THR A 94 -3.62 -4.81 4.16
CA THR A 94 -2.69 -5.01 3.05
C THR A 94 -1.26 -5.20 3.53
N THR A 95 -0.84 -4.48 4.57
CA THR A 95 0.48 -4.61 5.18
C THR A 95 0.66 -5.97 5.88
N ALA A 96 -0.36 -6.42 6.60
CA ALA A 96 -0.30 -7.70 7.32
C ALA A 96 -0.24 -8.87 6.33
N LEU A 97 -1.04 -8.82 5.26
CA LEU A 97 -1.02 -9.82 4.19
C LEU A 97 0.34 -9.85 3.49
N LEU A 98 0.87 -8.70 3.07
CA LEU A 98 2.17 -8.62 2.40
C LEU A 98 3.30 -9.17 3.27
N ARG A 99 3.30 -8.91 4.58
CA ARG A 99 4.30 -9.48 5.51
C ARG A 99 4.22 -11.00 5.58
N ASP A 100 3.02 -11.55 5.66
CA ASP A 100 2.80 -12.99 5.73
C ASP A 100 3.21 -13.69 4.43
N GLU A 101 2.76 -13.18 3.29
CA GLU A 101 3.11 -13.70 1.96
C GLU A 101 4.61 -13.61 1.71
N PHE A 102 5.25 -12.48 2.03
CA PHE A 102 6.70 -12.32 1.89
C PHE A 102 7.47 -13.30 2.78
N ALA A 103 7.08 -13.45 4.04
CA ALA A 103 7.71 -14.40 4.94
C ALA A 103 7.54 -15.84 4.46
N SER A 104 6.35 -16.18 3.94
CA SER A 104 6.04 -17.50 3.37
C SER A 104 6.88 -17.76 2.13
N ALA A 105 6.92 -16.84 1.16
CA ALA A 105 7.74 -16.94 -0.04
C ALA A 105 9.22 -17.05 0.32
N LEU A 106 9.71 -16.19 1.21
CA LEU A 106 11.10 -16.23 1.67
C LEU A 106 11.44 -17.57 2.33
N SER A 107 10.50 -18.21 3.04
CA SER A 107 10.73 -19.50 3.68
C SER A 107 10.92 -20.64 2.66
N MET A 108 10.29 -20.55 1.50
CA MET A 108 10.32 -21.55 0.42
C MET A 108 11.56 -21.45 -0.47
N GLU A 109 12.24 -20.31 -0.45
CA GLU A 109 13.44 -20.09 -1.27
C GLU A 109 14.70 -20.64 -0.58
N ASP A 110 15.58 -21.26 -1.37
CA ASP A 110 16.86 -21.77 -0.86
C ASP A 110 17.93 -20.67 -0.69
N GLY A 111 17.68 -19.50 -1.29
CA GLY A 111 18.67 -18.45 -1.40
C GLY A 111 19.70 -18.69 -2.50
N ASP A 112 20.50 -17.69 -2.83
CA ASP A 112 21.56 -17.79 -3.83
C ASP A 112 22.68 -16.75 -3.63
N GLU A 113 23.77 -16.92 -4.38
CA GLU A 113 24.93 -16.03 -4.42
C GLU A 113 24.91 -15.11 -5.67
N GLU A 114 23.78 -15.03 -6.37
CA GLU A 114 23.65 -14.19 -7.56
C GLU A 114 23.74 -12.70 -7.20
N LYS A 115 24.54 -11.98 -8.01
CA LYS A 115 24.71 -10.53 -7.82
C LYS A 115 23.75 -9.77 -8.70
N SER A 116 22.86 -9.05 -8.07
CA SER A 116 21.95 -8.14 -8.77
C SER A 116 21.69 -6.86 -7.99
N HIS A 117 21.41 -5.78 -8.70
CA HIS A 117 21.00 -4.53 -8.09
C HIS A 117 19.94 -3.87 -8.97
N PHE A 118 18.71 -3.82 -8.49
CA PHE A 118 17.57 -3.18 -9.12
C PHE A 118 17.06 -2.02 -8.28
N SER A 119 16.24 -1.19 -8.90
CA SER A 119 15.47 -0.14 -8.22
C SER A 119 14.00 -0.54 -8.20
N LEU A 120 13.30 -0.20 -7.13
CA LEU A 120 11.85 -0.37 -6.99
C LEU A 120 11.22 1.00 -6.71
N ALA A 121 10.26 1.42 -7.53
CA ALA A 121 9.44 2.58 -7.23
C ALA A 121 8.12 2.15 -6.59
N THR A 122 7.72 2.86 -5.54
CA THR A 122 6.45 2.64 -4.82
C THR A 122 5.92 3.95 -4.28
N GLY A 123 4.71 3.98 -3.74
CA GLY A 123 4.22 5.14 -3.00
C GLY A 123 5.01 5.38 -1.71
N GLU A 124 5.01 6.62 -1.22
CA GLU A 124 5.77 6.99 -0.02
C GLU A 124 5.35 6.18 1.21
N ALA A 125 4.05 5.85 1.34
CA ALA A 125 3.51 5.08 2.46
C ALA A 125 4.06 3.64 2.54
N ALA A 126 4.26 2.97 1.40
CA ALA A 126 4.74 1.59 1.36
C ALA A 126 6.26 1.45 1.44
N ALA A 127 7.01 2.50 1.10
CA ALA A 127 8.47 2.42 1.00
C ALA A 127 9.17 2.00 2.31
N PRO A 128 8.78 2.46 3.51
CA PRO A 128 9.38 1.99 4.77
C PRO A 128 9.18 0.50 5.00
N LEU A 129 7.97 -0.01 4.77
CA LEU A 129 7.64 -1.43 4.92
C LEU A 129 8.48 -2.29 3.97
N LEU A 130 8.56 -1.93 2.69
CA LEU A 130 9.36 -2.69 1.71
C LEU A 130 10.84 -2.73 2.07
N ARG A 131 11.40 -1.63 2.61
CA ARG A 131 12.79 -1.64 3.10
C ARG A 131 12.96 -2.59 4.30
N GLU A 132 12.00 -2.60 5.24
CA GLU A 132 12.00 -3.52 6.38
C GLU A 132 11.99 -4.99 5.90
N LEU A 133 11.08 -5.34 4.98
CA LEU A 133 10.99 -6.70 4.43
C LEU A 133 12.28 -7.13 3.72
N LEU A 134 12.88 -6.25 2.93
CA LEU A 134 14.14 -6.52 2.25
C LEU A 134 15.31 -6.77 3.20
N GLU A 135 15.32 -6.14 4.38
CA GLU A 135 16.33 -6.44 5.39
C GLU A 135 16.24 -7.91 5.86
N THR A 136 15.02 -8.46 5.99
CA THR A 136 14.84 -9.87 6.41
C THR A 136 15.31 -10.88 5.35
N ALA A 137 15.37 -10.47 4.07
CA ALA A 137 15.82 -11.34 2.98
C ALA A 137 17.35 -11.40 2.83
N LYS A 138 18.11 -10.50 3.47
CA LYS A 138 19.56 -10.37 3.26
C LYS A 138 20.37 -11.62 3.63
N ASP A 139 19.93 -12.37 4.62
CA ASP A 139 20.63 -13.60 5.02
C ASP A 139 20.56 -14.69 3.94
N LYS A 140 19.45 -14.72 3.18
CA LYS A 140 19.27 -15.67 2.07
C LYS A 140 19.85 -15.17 0.74
N PHE A 141 19.82 -13.86 0.53
CA PHE A 141 20.23 -13.21 -0.72
C PHE A 141 21.25 -12.09 -0.47
N PRO A 142 22.45 -12.41 0.05
CA PRO A 142 23.41 -11.42 0.53
C PRO A 142 23.95 -10.49 -0.58
N HIS A 143 23.85 -10.91 -1.84
CA HIS A 143 24.37 -10.18 -3.00
C HIS A 143 23.25 -9.61 -3.90
N ARG A 144 21.99 -9.85 -3.58
CA ARG A 144 20.86 -9.20 -4.25
C ARG A 144 20.51 -7.89 -3.53
N GLN A 145 20.45 -6.81 -4.29
CA GLN A 145 20.13 -5.49 -3.76
C GLN A 145 18.92 -4.91 -4.47
N LEU A 146 18.03 -4.30 -3.69
CA LEU A 146 16.89 -3.57 -4.20
C LEU A 146 16.83 -2.19 -3.53
N THR A 147 17.02 -1.14 -4.33
CA THR A 147 16.91 0.25 -3.84
C THR A 147 15.47 0.71 -3.95
N VAL A 148 14.81 0.95 -2.82
CA VAL A 148 13.39 1.35 -2.78
C VAL A 148 13.26 2.87 -2.78
N TYR A 149 12.56 3.39 -3.79
CA TYR A 149 12.18 4.78 -3.95
C TYR A 149 10.71 5.00 -3.61
N GLY A 150 10.41 5.75 -2.55
CA GLY A 150 9.08 6.27 -2.28
C GLY A 150 8.85 7.50 -3.17
N VAL A 151 7.93 7.37 -4.12
CA VAL A 151 7.62 8.41 -5.09
C VAL A 151 6.49 9.29 -4.55
N PRO A 152 6.69 10.61 -4.40
CA PRO A 152 5.64 11.53 -4.01
C PRO A 152 4.61 11.67 -5.13
N ASN A 153 3.33 11.66 -4.77
CA ASN A 153 2.23 11.79 -5.72
C ASN A 153 1.90 13.28 -5.94
N ILE A 154 2.61 13.93 -6.85
CA ILE A 154 2.40 15.35 -7.19
C ILE A 154 1.20 15.52 -8.12
N THR A 155 0.96 14.56 -9.02
CA THR A 155 -0.17 14.59 -9.97
C THR A 155 -1.51 14.75 -9.26
N PHE A 156 -1.72 14.13 -8.11
CA PHE A 156 -2.92 14.28 -7.29
C PHE A 156 -2.78 15.31 -6.14
N GLY A 157 -1.70 16.13 -6.14
CA GLY A 157 -1.55 17.27 -5.22
C GLY A 157 -0.85 16.96 -3.90
N GLY A 158 -0.15 15.84 -3.78
CA GLY A 158 0.71 15.51 -2.64
C GLY A 158 -0.01 15.04 -1.37
N GLY A 159 -1.33 15.03 -1.35
CA GLY A 159 -2.13 14.55 -0.21
C GLY A 159 -2.47 13.06 -0.25
N VAL A 160 -1.97 12.34 -1.25
CA VAL A 160 -2.19 10.91 -1.46
C VAL A 160 -0.84 10.24 -1.65
N ASN A 161 -0.53 9.23 -0.86
CA ASN A 161 0.80 8.60 -0.81
C ASN A 161 0.80 7.08 -1.06
N VAL A 162 -0.37 6.52 -1.45
CA VAL A 162 -0.54 5.09 -1.73
C VAL A 162 0.04 4.70 -3.08
N THR A 163 0.57 3.49 -3.19
CA THR A 163 1.27 2.98 -4.38
C THR A 163 0.37 2.96 -5.62
N GLY A 164 -0.88 2.50 -5.50
CA GLY A 164 -1.80 2.34 -6.63
C GLY A 164 -2.25 3.65 -7.30
N LEU A 165 -1.96 4.80 -6.69
CA LEU A 165 -2.30 6.12 -7.25
C LEU A 165 -1.06 6.89 -7.77
N VAL A 166 0.13 6.30 -7.71
CA VAL A 166 1.35 6.92 -8.27
C VAL A 166 1.27 6.88 -9.79
N CYS A 167 1.47 8.04 -10.41
CA CYS A 167 1.41 8.21 -11.86
C CYS A 167 2.78 8.07 -12.52
N GLY A 168 2.80 7.68 -13.80
CA GLY A 168 4.04 7.53 -14.54
C GLY A 168 4.84 8.84 -14.65
N ARG A 169 4.14 9.98 -14.74
CA ARG A 169 4.77 11.31 -14.74
C ARG A 169 5.51 11.59 -13.43
N ASP A 170 4.92 11.24 -12.28
CA ASP A 170 5.57 11.42 -10.97
C ASP A 170 6.83 10.55 -10.87
N ILE A 171 6.78 9.31 -11.36
CA ILE A 171 7.93 8.40 -11.42
C ILE A 171 9.06 9.00 -12.26
N ILE A 172 8.75 9.44 -13.48
CA ILE A 172 9.73 10.03 -14.40
C ILE A 172 10.41 11.25 -13.77
N GLU A 173 9.64 12.17 -13.23
CA GLU A 173 10.16 13.41 -12.66
C GLU A 173 11.02 13.13 -11.41
N TYR A 174 10.54 12.25 -10.53
CA TYR A 174 11.23 11.95 -9.28
C TYR A 174 12.50 11.13 -9.47
N LEU A 175 12.55 10.26 -10.48
CA LEU A 175 13.67 9.34 -10.69
C LEU A 175 14.69 9.80 -11.74
N ARG A 176 14.44 10.91 -12.42
CA ARG A 176 15.27 11.40 -13.54
C ARG A 176 16.76 11.42 -13.26
N ASP A 177 17.16 11.86 -12.07
CA ASP A 177 18.56 12.01 -11.67
C ASP A 177 18.99 10.98 -10.62
N LYS A 178 18.23 9.89 -10.45
CA LYS A 178 18.54 8.86 -9.47
C LYS A 178 19.13 7.61 -10.14
N PRO A 179 20.03 6.88 -9.47
CA PRO A 179 20.58 5.65 -10.00
C PRO A 179 19.48 4.57 -10.07
N LEU A 180 19.33 3.94 -11.25
CA LEU A 180 18.35 2.87 -11.49
C LEU A 180 18.98 1.48 -11.67
N TYR A 181 20.31 1.41 -11.62
CA TYR A 181 21.11 0.19 -11.64
C TYR A 181 20.81 -0.72 -12.84
N GLN A 182 20.44 -1.98 -12.64
CA GLN A 182 20.13 -2.94 -13.70
C GLN A 182 18.72 -2.78 -14.29
N GLY A 183 17.86 -2.03 -13.62
CA GLY A 183 16.49 -1.79 -14.07
C GLY A 183 15.60 -1.24 -12.96
N LEU A 184 14.40 -0.83 -13.36
CA LEU A 184 13.36 -0.32 -12.48
C LEU A 184 12.21 -1.32 -12.40
N ILE A 185 11.85 -1.71 -11.19
CA ILE A 185 10.69 -2.55 -10.89
C ILE A 185 9.53 -1.63 -10.49
N LEU A 186 8.36 -1.87 -11.07
CA LEU A 186 7.12 -1.16 -10.77
C LEU A 186 6.05 -2.18 -10.34
N PRO A 187 5.40 -2.00 -9.20
CA PRO A 187 4.26 -2.82 -8.82
C PRO A 187 3.09 -2.66 -9.80
N GLU A 188 2.50 -3.78 -10.21
CA GLU A 188 1.39 -3.80 -11.17
C GLU A 188 0.16 -3.00 -10.69
N ILE A 189 -0.03 -2.86 -9.37
CA ILE A 189 -1.11 -2.07 -8.78
C ILE A 189 -1.07 -0.58 -9.17
N MET A 190 0.05 -0.09 -9.69
CA MET A 190 0.15 1.29 -10.23
C MET A 190 -0.57 1.44 -11.57
N LEU A 191 -0.86 0.33 -12.25
CA LEU A 191 -1.48 0.32 -13.56
C LEU A 191 -2.99 0.16 -13.44
N ARG A 192 -3.72 0.62 -14.47
CA ARG A 192 -5.16 0.37 -14.61
C ARG A 192 -5.46 -1.12 -14.69
N ASP A 193 -6.73 -1.48 -14.63
CA ASP A 193 -7.18 -2.88 -14.69
C ASP A 193 -6.67 -3.64 -15.92
N GLU A 194 -6.55 -2.95 -17.07
CA GLU A 194 -5.98 -3.51 -18.30
C GLU A 194 -4.46 -3.73 -18.26
N LYS A 195 -3.77 -3.30 -17.20
CA LYS A 195 -2.33 -3.43 -16.94
C LYS A 195 -1.43 -2.78 -18.00
N ASP A 196 -1.93 -1.85 -18.77
CA ASP A 196 -1.23 -1.20 -19.88
C ASP A 196 -0.72 0.21 -19.56
N LYS A 197 -1.41 0.93 -18.67
CA LYS A 197 -1.18 2.35 -18.39
C LYS A 197 -1.36 2.72 -16.92
N PHE A 198 -0.64 3.79 -16.53
CA PHE A 198 -0.93 4.53 -15.29
C PHE A 198 -2.21 5.36 -15.41
N LEU A 199 -2.64 5.95 -14.29
CA LEU A 199 -3.85 6.78 -14.23
C LEU A 199 -3.75 8.09 -15.07
N ASP A 200 -2.52 8.53 -15.38
CA ASP A 200 -2.23 9.71 -16.20
C ASP A 200 -1.99 9.41 -17.69
N ASP A 201 -2.42 8.22 -18.15
CA ASP A 201 -2.24 7.68 -19.51
C ASP A 201 -0.80 7.38 -19.95
N THR A 202 0.22 7.65 -19.13
CA THR A 202 1.59 7.15 -19.38
C THR A 202 1.64 5.64 -19.34
N THR A 203 2.57 5.05 -20.07
CA THR A 203 2.80 3.60 -20.10
C THR A 203 4.13 3.25 -19.40
N PRO A 204 4.33 2.00 -18.95
CA PRO A 204 5.65 1.53 -18.50
C PRO A 204 6.75 1.72 -19.56
N TYR A 205 6.39 1.66 -20.85
CA TYR A 205 7.30 1.95 -21.94
C TYR A 205 7.74 3.42 -21.98
N ASP A 206 6.81 4.36 -21.74
CA ASP A 206 7.14 5.80 -21.67
C ASP A 206 8.09 6.09 -20.51
N VAL A 207 7.87 5.43 -19.37
CA VAL A 207 8.77 5.52 -18.19
C VAL A 207 10.16 4.98 -18.54
N ALA A 208 10.24 3.79 -19.19
CA ALA A 208 11.50 3.20 -19.61
C ALA A 208 12.26 4.11 -20.59
N ALA A 209 11.57 4.68 -21.56
CA ALA A 209 12.15 5.59 -22.56
C ALA A 209 12.64 6.90 -21.92
N ALA A 210 11.86 7.51 -21.03
CA ALA A 210 12.20 8.77 -20.39
C ALA A 210 13.36 8.65 -19.40
N LEU A 211 13.47 7.52 -18.70
CA LEU A 211 14.52 7.24 -17.70
C LEU A 211 15.72 6.48 -18.28
N HIS A 212 15.69 6.13 -19.58
CA HIS A 212 16.74 5.34 -20.24
C HIS A 212 17.10 4.05 -19.50
N THR A 213 16.10 3.31 -19.01
CA THR A 213 16.26 2.09 -18.21
C THR A 213 15.30 0.99 -18.66
N THR A 214 15.58 -0.26 -18.28
CA THR A 214 14.61 -1.34 -18.41
C THR A 214 13.58 -1.22 -17.30
N VAL A 215 12.29 -1.37 -17.64
CA VAL A 215 11.19 -1.41 -16.67
C VAL A 215 10.62 -2.82 -16.61
N HIS A 216 10.48 -3.33 -15.40
CA HIS A 216 9.86 -4.61 -15.08
C HIS A 216 8.60 -4.35 -14.25
N VAL A 217 7.46 -4.87 -14.67
CA VAL A 217 6.22 -4.80 -13.89
C VAL A 217 6.12 -6.08 -13.06
N ALA A 218 6.08 -5.93 -11.74
CA ALA A 218 5.91 -7.04 -10.80
C ALA A 218 4.43 -7.25 -10.51
N GLY A 219 3.95 -8.50 -10.65
CA GLY A 219 2.58 -8.89 -10.29
C GLY A 219 2.29 -8.74 -8.81
N MET A 220 1.02 -8.97 -8.43
CA MET A 220 0.56 -8.93 -7.05
C MET A 220 0.56 -10.32 -6.38
N ASP A 221 0.75 -11.35 -7.16
CA ASP A 221 0.94 -12.73 -6.75
C ASP A 221 2.42 -12.97 -6.43
N GLY A 222 2.72 -13.30 -5.21
CA GLY A 222 4.06 -13.52 -4.68
C GLY A 222 4.84 -14.66 -5.31
#